data_51a05760efa6943d12715152f366d4fe
#
_entry.id   51a05760efa6943d12715152f366d4fe
#
_cell.length_a   1.000
_cell.length_b   1.000
_cell.length_c   1.000
_cell.angle_alpha   90.00
_cell.angle_beta   90.00
_cell.angle_gamma   90.00
#
_symmetry.space_group_name_H-M   'P 1'
#
loop_
_entity.id
_entity.type
_entity.pdbx_description
1 polymer ?
#
loop_
_entity_poly.entity_id
_entity_poly.type
_entity_poly.pdbx_seq_one_letter_code
_entity_poly.pdbx_strand_id
1 'polypeptide(L)'
;MRLTDERILVLTASDVNRGIYCLLIVALLLDLLTPELVSGTAAFIASCQTYEGGFSSASRPHFSGGILAAQRPSLGEAHGGYTFCALASWVLLQPYISADKYAPRVDLRRLLRWLVHMQGLEIELGGFKGRTNKLVDGCYSWWVGGSFALLEALGMSPSIPAPASAQEDEKTGSAENGWDDADGAPYTSVNVSFRCS
;
A
#
# COMPACT_ATOMS: atom_id res chain seq x y z
N MET A 1 24.40 -14.64 -1.17
CA MET A 1 24.17 -13.66 -2.26
C MET A 1 23.13 -12.68 -1.74
N ARG A 2 23.49 -11.42 -1.51
CA ARG A 2 22.53 -10.43 -0.97
C ARG A 2 21.64 -9.95 -2.11
N LEU A 3 20.32 -9.95 -1.92
CA LEU A 3 19.34 -9.42 -2.90
C LEU A 3 19.49 -7.91 -3.18
N THR A 4 20.37 -7.23 -2.46
CA THR A 4 20.66 -5.81 -2.55
C THR A 4 22.02 -5.47 -3.18
N ASP A 5 22.76 -6.48 -3.65
CA ASP A 5 24.04 -6.24 -4.30
C ASP A 5 23.81 -5.55 -5.66
N GLU A 6 24.65 -4.60 -6.03
CA GLU A 6 24.54 -3.75 -7.24
C GLU A 6 24.30 -4.55 -8.54
N ARG A 7 24.61 -5.85 -8.54
CA ARG A 7 24.40 -6.76 -9.68
C ARG A 7 22.93 -7.10 -9.95
N ILE A 8 22.02 -6.99 -8.95
CA ILE A 8 20.58 -7.18 -9.15
C ILE A 8 19.94 -5.89 -9.69
N LEU A 9 20.53 -4.73 -9.38
CA LEU A 9 20.13 -3.43 -9.92
C LEU A 9 20.30 -3.32 -11.45
N VAL A 10 21.06 -4.22 -12.09
CA VAL A 10 21.28 -4.23 -13.54
C VAL A 10 20.17 -4.96 -14.31
N LEU A 11 19.32 -5.73 -13.65
CA LEU A 11 18.12 -6.32 -14.28
C LEU A 11 17.01 -5.26 -14.39
N THR A 12 17.21 -4.34 -15.31
CA THR A 12 16.29 -3.25 -15.71
C THR A 12 15.77 -2.40 -14.55
N ALA A 13 16.26 -1.17 -14.46
CA ALA A 13 15.90 -0.16 -13.45
C ALA A 13 14.38 0.16 -13.34
N SER A 14 13.55 -0.48 -14.13
CA SER A 14 12.11 -0.20 -14.21
C SER A 14 11.23 -1.09 -13.33
N ASP A 15 11.69 -2.28 -12.87
CA ASP A 15 10.80 -3.27 -12.26
C ASP A 15 11.39 -3.97 -11.01
N VAL A 16 12.22 -3.29 -10.23
CA VAL A 16 12.96 -3.91 -9.12
C VAL A 16 12.03 -4.49 -8.05
N ASN A 17 10.98 -3.76 -7.65
CA ASN A 17 10.02 -4.25 -6.66
C ASN A 17 9.30 -5.52 -7.12
N ARG A 18 8.95 -5.64 -8.40
CA ARG A 18 8.35 -6.85 -8.96
C ARG A 18 9.35 -8.01 -8.98
N GLY A 19 10.59 -7.74 -9.37
CA GLY A 19 11.66 -8.73 -9.36
C GLY A 19 11.94 -9.28 -7.96
N ILE A 20 11.99 -8.42 -6.93
CA ILE A 20 12.13 -8.81 -5.53
C ILE A 20 10.98 -9.72 -5.11
N TYR A 21 9.73 -9.33 -5.39
CA TYR A 21 8.57 -10.15 -5.07
C TYR A 21 8.65 -11.55 -5.68
N CYS A 22 8.96 -11.65 -6.99
CA CYS A 22 9.10 -12.94 -7.66
C CYS A 22 10.22 -13.81 -7.03
N LEU A 23 11.35 -13.20 -6.70
CA LEU A 23 12.46 -13.91 -6.05
C LEU A 23 12.10 -14.39 -4.65
N LEU A 24 11.43 -13.56 -3.85
CA LEU A 24 11.00 -13.93 -2.50
C LEU A 24 9.97 -15.07 -2.51
N ILE A 25 9.01 -15.05 -3.43
CA ILE A 25 8.03 -16.14 -3.59
C ILE A 25 8.73 -17.43 -3.97
N VAL A 26 9.64 -17.41 -4.94
CA VAL A 26 10.39 -18.61 -5.33
C VAL A 26 11.24 -19.13 -4.18
N ALA A 27 11.94 -18.24 -3.48
CA ALA A 27 12.75 -18.62 -2.32
C ALA A 27 11.90 -19.20 -1.18
N LEU A 28 10.70 -18.64 -0.94
CA LEU A 28 9.75 -19.18 0.04
C LEU A 28 9.29 -20.60 -0.34
N LEU A 29 8.88 -20.81 -1.59
CA LEU A 29 8.40 -22.11 -2.07
C LEU A 29 9.48 -23.19 -2.04
N LEU A 30 10.73 -22.80 -2.15
CA LEU A 30 11.89 -23.71 -2.11
C LEU A 30 12.53 -23.81 -0.72
N ASP A 31 11.93 -23.17 0.31
CA ASP A 31 12.48 -23.11 1.67
C ASP A 31 13.92 -22.55 1.75
N LEU A 32 14.20 -21.53 0.94
CA LEU A 32 15.51 -20.89 0.81
C LEU A 32 15.57 -19.51 1.48
N LEU A 33 14.49 -19.06 2.15
CA LEU A 33 14.48 -17.76 2.85
C LEU A 33 15.36 -17.81 4.09
N THR A 34 16.45 -17.06 4.09
CA THR A 34 17.35 -16.89 5.24
C THR A 34 17.53 -15.40 5.56
N PRO A 35 17.91 -15.05 6.81
CA PRO A 35 18.18 -13.65 7.18
C PRO A 35 19.25 -13.00 6.28
N GLU A 36 20.26 -13.76 5.85
CA GLU A 36 21.34 -13.28 4.99
C GLU A 36 20.83 -12.96 3.58
N LEU A 37 19.96 -13.84 3.04
CA LEU A 37 19.36 -13.64 1.70
C LEU A 37 18.52 -12.38 1.65
N VAL A 38 17.71 -12.14 2.67
CA VAL A 38 16.76 -11.01 2.71
C VAL A 38 17.35 -9.72 3.30
N SER A 39 18.64 -9.76 3.71
CA SER A 39 19.31 -8.63 4.33
C SER A 39 19.24 -7.37 3.45
N GLY A 40 18.74 -6.25 4.02
CA GLY A 40 18.60 -4.96 3.33
C GLY A 40 17.35 -4.81 2.45
N THR A 41 16.66 -5.92 2.14
CA THR A 41 15.47 -5.90 1.25
C THR A 41 14.33 -5.07 1.84
N ALA A 42 14.05 -5.20 3.13
CA ALA A 42 13.01 -4.41 3.80
C ALA A 42 13.30 -2.90 3.75
N ALA A 43 14.57 -2.50 3.95
CA ALA A 43 14.97 -1.10 3.85
C ALA A 43 14.81 -0.56 2.42
N PHE A 44 15.14 -1.36 1.42
CA PHE A 44 14.93 -1.00 0.02
C PHE A 44 13.43 -0.83 -0.29
N ILE A 45 12.57 -1.77 0.08
CA ILE A 45 11.12 -1.69 -0.14
C ILE A 45 10.55 -0.44 0.52
N ALA A 46 10.88 -0.17 1.79
CA ALA A 46 10.44 1.01 2.49
C ALA A 46 10.85 2.31 1.76
N SER A 47 12.06 2.33 1.16
CA SER A 47 12.55 3.49 0.40
C SER A 47 11.82 3.72 -0.93
N CYS A 48 11.10 2.72 -1.43
CA CYS A 48 10.29 2.85 -2.65
C CYS A 48 8.90 3.44 -2.39
N GLN A 49 8.51 3.65 -1.13
CA GLN A 49 7.23 4.30 -0.84
C GLN A 49 7.27 5.76 -1.29
N THR A 50 6.28 6.15 -2.08
CA THR A 50 6.18 7.51 -2.62
C THR A 50 5.51 8.45 -1.61
N TYR A 51 5.58 9.76 -1.87
CA TYR A 51 4.84 10.76 -1.10
C TYR A 51 3.33 10.58 -1.16
N GLU A 52 2.80 9.97 -2.23
CA GLU A 52 1.37 9.67 -2.38
C GLU A 52 0.92 8.54 -1.43
N GLY A 53 1.82 7.64 -1.06
CA GLY A 53 1.58 6.51 -0.16
C GLY A 53 1.71 5.14 -0.79
N GLY A 54 1.49 5.00 -2.10
CA GLY A 54 1.79 3.78 -2.85
C GLY A 54 3.29 3.61 -3.09
N PHE A 55 3.67 2.58 -3.84
CA PHE A 55 5.07 2.27 -4.12
C PHE A 55 5.41 2.47 -5.59
N SER A 56 6.60 2.99 -5.83
CA SER A 56 7.24 3.05 -7.14
C SER A 56 8.00 1.75 -7.44
N SER A 57 8.49 1.61 -8.69
CA SER A 57 9.26 0.44 -9.11
C SER A 57 10.60 0.30 -8.40
N ALA A 58 11.22 1.40 -8.01
CA ALA A 58 12.57 1.46 -7.45
C ALA A 58 12.77 2.70 -6.58
N SER A 59 13.89 2.77 -5.89
CA SER A 59 14.41 3.96 -5.22
C SER A 59 15.81 4.29 -5.70
N ARG A 60 16.28 5.52 -5.47
CA ARG A 60 17.63 5.91 -5.85
C ARG A 60 18.68 5.06 -5.10
N PRO A 61 19.78 4.65 -5.78
CA PRO A 61 20.88 3.98 -5.11
C PRO A 61 21.49 4.84 -4.01
N HIS A 62 22.07 4.20 -3.02
CA HIS A 62 22.80 4.87 -1.96
C HIS A 62 24.08 5.46 -2.53
N PHE A 63 24.19 6.76 -2.63
CA PHE A 63 25.49 7.42 -2.75
C PHE A 63 26.16 7.37 -1.37
N SER A 64 27.13 6.49 -1.20
CA SER A 64 27.99 6.42 -0.03
C SER A 64 28.92 7.62 0.00
N GLY A 65 28.49 8.73 0.56
CA GLY A 65 29.34 9.94 0.61
C GLY A 65 28.75 11.18 1.27
N GLY A 66 27.61 11.11 1.92
CA GLY A 66 27.02 12.28 2.56
C GLY A 66 26.30 11.99 3.87
N ILE A 67 26.41 12.92 4.80
CA ILE A 67 25.79 12.95 6.13
C ILE A 67 24.24 12.93 6.09
N LEU A 68 23.63 12.91 4.91
CA LEU A 68 22.19 12.85 4.67
C LEU A 68 21.76 11.47 4.11
N ALA A 69 22.10 10.40 4.83
CA ALA A 69 21.61 9.05 4.58
C ALA A 69 20.13 8.88 4.96
N ALA A 70 19.40 9.95 5.25
CA ALA A 70 18.02 9.95 5.61
C ALA A 70 17.16 10.10 4.34
N GLN A 71 16.49 9.03 3.96
CA GLN A 71 15.44 8.94 2.94
C GLN A 71 15.94 8.96 1.48
N ARG A 72 16.11 7.75 0.96
CA ARG A 72 16.21 7.56 -0.50
C ARG A 72 14.88 7.96 -1.13
N PRO A 73 14.84 8.94 -2.03
CA PRO A 73 13.60 9.24 -2.73
C PRO A 73 13.24 8.09 -3.68
N SER A 74 11.96 7.74 -3.69
CA SER A 74 11.41 6.82 -4.66
C SER A 74 11.66 7.30 -6.09
N LEU A 75 11.88 6.39 -7.02
CA LEU A 75 12.01 6.69 -8.45
C LEU A 75 10.69 6.42 -9.14
N GLY A 76 10.06 7.48 -9.63
CA GLY A 76 8.79 7.40 -10.33
C GLY A 76 7.56 7.56 -9.42
N GLU A 77 6.39 7.42 -10.06
CA GLU A 77 5.07 7.55 -9.42
C GLU A 77 4.64 6.27 -8.71
N ALA A 78 3.68 6.38 -7.81
CA ALA A 78 3.01 5.23 -7.21
C ALA A 78 2.23 4.44 -8.26
N HIS A 79 2.34 3.11 -8.22
CA HIS A 79 1.70 2.24 -9.21
C HIS A 79 1.13 0.98 -8.54
N GLY A 80 -0.12 0.59 -8.88
CA GLY A 80 -0.83 -0.52 -8.24
C GLY A 80 -0.08 -1.85 -8.27
N GLY A 81 0.51 -2.20 -9.40
CA GLY A 81 1.30 -3.43 -9.52
C GLY A 81 2.55 -3.43 -8.66
N TYR A 82 3.31 -2.34 -8.63
CA TYR A 82 4.49 -2.23 -7.76
C TYR A 82 4.11 -2.15 -6.29
N THR A 83 2.98 -1.49 -5.99
CA THR A 83 2.44 -1.42 -4.63
C THR A 83 2.08 -2.80 -4.10
N PHE A 84 1.39 -3.63 -4.88
CA PHE A 84 1.09 -5.00 -4.50
C PHE A 84 2.37 -5.81 -4.27
N CYS A 85 3.32 -5.77 -5.21
CA CYS A 85 4.57 -6.52 -5.09
C CYS A 85 5.39 -6.09 -3.87
N ALA A 86 5.49 -4.78 -3.61
CA ALA A 86 6.19 -4.24 -2.45
C ALA A 86 5.51 -4.66 -1.14
N LEU A 87 4.18 -4.55 -1.07
CA LEU A 87 3.40 -4.90 0.12
C LEU A 87 3.44 -6.41 0.38
N ALA A 88 3.28 -7.24 -0.65
CA ALA A 88 3.39 -8.69 -0.53
C ALA A 88 4.80 -9.11 -0.05
N SER A 89 5.85 -8.50 -0.62
CA SER A 89 7.22 -8.69 -0.15
C SER A 89 7.38 -8.27 1.32
N TRP A 90 6.76 -7.16 1.71
CA TRP A 90 6.78 -6.68 3.09
C TRP A 90 6.14 -7.66 4.07
N VAL A 91 5.00 -8.28 3.67
CA VAL A 91 4.35 -9.35 4.46
C VAL A 91 5.27 -10.55 4.62
N LEU A 92 5.90 -11.01 3.53
CA LEU A 92 6.84 -12.15 3.55
C LEU A 92 8.08 -11.89 4.43
N LEU A 93 8.49 -10.64 4.52
CA LEU A 93 9.66 -10.24 5.31
C LEU A 93 9.38 -10.02 6.80
N GLN A 94 8.10 -10.03 7.25
CA GLN A 94 7.76 -9.77 8.64
C GLN A 94 8.58 -10.60 9.66
N PRO A 95 8.86 -11.90 9.43
CA PRO A 95 9.67 -12.69 10.37
C PRO A 95 11.13 -12.24 10.47
N TYR A 96 11.61 -11.47 9.49
CA TYR A 96 13.00 -11.01 9.38
C TYR A 96 13.19 -9.53 9.70
N ILE A 97 12.10 -8.79 9.90
CA ILE A 97 12.16 -7.36 10.25
C ILE A 97 12.33 -7.23 11.76
N SER A 98 13.43 -6.63 12.18
CA SER A 98 13.68 -6.34 13.60
C SER A 98 12.61 -5.43 14.20
N ALA A 99 12.25 -5.66 15.45
CA ALA A 99 11.41 -4.76 16.24
C ALA A 99 12.14 -3.47 16.69
N ASP A 100 13.41 -3.28 16.34
CA ASP A 100 14.20 -2.12 16.70
C ASP A 100 13.57 -0.82 16.15
N LYS A 101 13.69 0.26 16.92
CA LYS A 101 13.20 1.59 16.50
C LYS A 101 13.84 2.12 15.22
N TYR A 102 15.01 1.61 14.86
CA TYR A 102 15.72 1.96 13.62
C TYR A 102 15.40 1.05 12.45
N ALA A 103 14.54 0.02 12.66
CA ALA A 103 14.08 -0.83 11.57
C ALA A 103 13.36 -0.02 10.49
N PRO A 104 13.48 -0.42 9.23
CA PRO A 104 12.74 0.20 8.14
C PRO A 104 11.24 0.11 8.43
N ARG A 105 10.51 1.16 8.08
CA ARG A 105 9.07 1.25 8.30
C ARG A 105 8.36 1.69 7.04
N VAL A 106 7.20 1.09 6.82
CA VAL A 106 6.23 1.48 5.78
C VAL A 106 5.09 2.23 6.46
N ASP A 107 4.70 3.36 5.90
CA ASP A 107 3.52 4.10 6.36
C ASP A 107 2.25 3.44 5.79
N LEU A 108 1.69 2.49 6.53
CA LEU A 108 0.51 1.73 6.14
C LEU A 108 -0.75 2.59 6.07
N ARG A 109 -0.84 3.66 6.87
CA ARG A 109 -2.00 4.58 6.82
C ARG A 109 -2.02 5.38 5.54
N ARG A 110 -0.87 5.91 5.14
CA ARG A 110 -0.72 6.61 3.87
C ARG A 110 -0.95 5.68 2.69
N LEU A 111 -0.47 4.44 2.78
CA LEU A 111 -0.72 3.41 1.78
C LEU A 111 -2.22 3.10 1.65
N LEU A 112 -2.92 2.84 2.76
CA LEU A 112 -4.37 2.61 2.75
C LEU A 112 -5.13 3.76 2.11
N ARG A 113 -4.79 5.00 2.48
CA ARG A 113 -5.39 6.19 1.87
C ARG A 113 -5.18 6.21 0.35
N TRP A 114 -3.97 5.93 -0.13
CA TRP A 114 -3.67 5.89 -1.56
C TRP A 114 -4.49 4.80 -2.27
N LEU A 115 -4.55 3.58 -1.71
CA LEU A 115 -5.30 2.47 -2.28
C LEU A 115 -6.80 2.79 -2.43
N VAL A 116 -7.40 3.41 -1.41
CA VAL A 116 -8.81 3.84 -1.47
C VAL A 116 -9.03 4.85 -2.59
N HIS A 117 -8.11 5.80 -2.81
CA HIS A 117 -8.22 6.77 -3.90
C HIS A 117 -7.98 6.18 -5.29
N MET A 118 -7.49 4.94 -5.37
CA MET A 118 -7.37 4.23 -6.66
C MET A 118 -8.69 3.64 -7.13
N GLN A 119 -9.72 3.60 -6.29
CA GLN A 119 -11.05 3.19 -6.74
C GLN A 119 -11.62 4.22 -7.71
N GLY A 120 -12.19 3.74 -8.82
CA GLY A 120 -12.86 4.55 -9.83
C GLY A 120 -14.23 5.03 -9.34
N LEU A 121 -14.76 6.00 -10.04
CA LEU A 121 -16.12 6.51 -9.81
C LEU A 121 -17.15 5.45 -10.24
N GLU A 122 -18.39 5.63 -9.83
CA GLU A 122 -19.50 4.74 -10.20
C GLU A 122 -19.67 4.65 -11.73
N ILE A 123 -19.50 5.77 -12.44
CA ILE A 123 -19.52 5.82 -13.91
C ILE A 123 -18.38 4.98 -14.55
N GLU A 124 -17.31 4.73 -13.82
CA GLU A 124 -16.18 3.88 -14.21
C GLU A 124 -16.39 2.44 -13.68
N LEU A 125 -17.65 2.05 -13.37
CA LEU A 125 -18.04 0.74 -12.85
C LEU A 125 -17.35 0.35 -11.52
N GLY A 126 -16.88 1.33 -10.76
CA GLY A 126 -16.22 1.09 -9.48
C GLY A 126 -14.90 0.31 -9.56
N GLY A 127 -14.33 0.17 -10.75
CA GLY A 127 -13.03 -0.49 -10.96
C GLY A 127 -11.88 0.23 -10.30
N PHE A 128 -10.67 -0.33 -10.41
CA PHE A 128 -9.47 0.30 -9.85
C PHE A 128 -8.57 0.89 -10.92
N LYS A 129 -7.93 2.01 -10.56
CA LYS A 129 -6.87 2.67 -11.35
C LYS A 129 -5.51 2.13 -10.92
N GLY A 130 -4.59 2.05 -11.85
CA GLY A 130 -3.22 1.63 -11.52
C GLY A 130 -2.34 2.78 -11.05
N ARG A 131 -2.72 4.02 -11.36
CA ARG A 131 -1.99 5.26 -11.05
C ARG A 131 -2.95 6.43 -10.94
N THR A 132 -2.52 7.47 -10.23
CA THR A 132 -3.25 8.74 -10.16
C THR A 132 -3.51 9.27 -11.59
N ASN A 133 -4.70 9.79 -11.82
CA ASN A 133 -5.12 10.38 -13.12
C ASN A 133 -5.08 9.42 -14.33
N LYS A 134 -5.21 8.11 -14.11
CA LYS A 134 -5.38 7.12 -15.17
C LYS A 134 -6.77 6.51 -15.13
N LEU A 135 -7.16 5.89 -16.24
CA LEU A 135 -8.42 5.17 -16.32
C LEU A 135 -8.38 3.88 -15.51
N VAL A 136 -9.55 3.37 -15.16
CA VAL A 136 -9.69 2.04 -14.56
C VAL A 136 -9.29 0.96 -15.56
N ASP A 137 -8.76 -0.13 -15.04
CA ASP A 137 -8.39 -1.32 -15.82
C ASP A 137 -8.62 -2.56 -14.96
N GLY A 138 -9.23 -3.60 -15.52
CA GLY A 138 -9.61 -4.82 -14.82
C GLY A 138 -8.45 -5.52 -14.10
N CYS A 139 -7.22 -5.40 -14.58
CA CYS A 139 -6.06 -6.00 -13.93
C CYS A 139 -5.78 -5.41 -12.53
N TYR A 140 -6.20 -4.18 -12.26
CA TYR A 140 -5.99 -3.55 -10.96
C TYR A 140 -7.00 -4.03 -9.89
N SER A 141 -8.06 -4.72 -10.27
CA SER A 141 -8.90 -5.44 -9.31
C SER A 141 -8.07 -6.45 -8.50
N TRP A 142 -7.08 -7.08 -9.16
CA TRP A 142 -6.10 -7.93 -8.47
C TRP A 142 -5.04 -7.11 -7.72
N TRP A 143 -4.35 -6.20 -8.43
CA TRP A 143 -3.20 -5.50 -7.86
C TRP A 143 -3.59 -4.55 -6.72
N VAL A 144 -4.58 -3.70 -6.94
CA VAL A 144 -5.04 -2.74 -5.93
C VAL A 144 -6.00 -3.41 -4.96
N GLY A 145 -7.00 -4.16 -5.47
CA GLY A 145 -7.96 -4.86 -4.64
C GLY A 145 -7.30 -5.90 -3.73
N GLY A 146 -6.37 -6.71 -4.24
CA GLY A 146 -5.61 -7.68 -3.45
C GLY A 146 -4.71 -7.06 -2.38
N SER A 147 -4.30 -5.78 -2.55
CA SER A 147 -3.51 -5.08 -1.55
C SER A 147 -4.26 -4.85 -0.23
N PHE A 148 -5.60 -4.79 -0.24
CA PHE A 148 -6.38 -4.66 0.99
C PHE A 148 -6.30 -5.91 1.87
N ALA A 149 -6.30 -7.11 1.27
CA ALA A 149 -6.11 -8.36 2.00
C ALA A 149 -4.70 -8.43 2.65
N LEU A 150 -3.68 -7.91 1.97
CA LEU A 150 -2.33 -7.82 2.52
C LEU A 150 -2.23 -6.82 3.67
N LEU A 151 -2.96 -5.70 3.61
CA LEU A 151 -3.06 -4.75 4.72
C LEU A 151 -3.74 -5.37 5.94
N GLU A 152 -4.79 -6.14 5.71
CA GLU A 152 -5.47 -6.89 6.77
C GLU A 152 -4.52 -7.89 7.45
N ALA A 153 -3.74 -8.62 6.67
CA ALA A 153 -2.69 -9.53 7.19
C ALA A 153 -1.63 -8.80 8.04
N LEU A 154 -1.42 -7.50 7.82
CA LEU A 154 -0.55 -6.64 8.63
C LEU A 154 -1.27 -5.98 9.82
N GLY A 155 -2.50 -6.39 10.12
CA GLY A 155 -3.28 -5.88 11.25
C GLY A 155 -3.98 -4.54 10.97
N MET A 156 -4.03 -4.09 9.73
CA MET A 156 -4.79 -2.92 9.32
C MET A 156 -6.22 -3.34 8.95
N SER A 157 -7.02 -3.76 9.94
CA SER A 157 -8.44 -4.00 9.73
C SER A 157 -9.20 -2.67 9.72
N PRO A 158 -10.07 -2.40 8.73
CA PRO A 158 -11.03 -1.33 8.87
C PRO A 158 -11.93 -1.70 10.06
N SER A 159 -11.84 -0.95 11.15
CA SER A 159 -12.83 -1.02 12.21
C SER A 159 -14.16 -0.54 11.63
N ILE A 160 -14.96 -1.47 11.13
CA ILE A 160 -16.36 -1.21 10.82
C ILE A 160 -17.01 -0.99 12.18
N PRO A 161 -17.50 0.21 12.52
CA PRO A 161 -18.32 0.36 13.72
C PRO A 161 -19.49 -0.61 13.57
N ALA A 162 -19.72 -1.43 14.59
CA ALA A 162 -20.92 -2.27 14.61
C ALA A 162 -22.12 -1.39 14.28
N PRO A 163 -23.05 -1.80 13.38
CA PRO A 163 -24.23 -1.02 13.12
C PRO A 163 -24.90 -0.78 14.48
N ALA A 164 -25.05 0.52 14.84
CA ALA A 164 -25.80 0.88 16.00
C ALA A 164 -27.15 0.22 15.86
N SER A 165 -27.49 -0.67 16.78
CA SER A 165 -28.80 -1.33 16.84
C SER A 165 -29.85 -0.27 16.64
N ALA A 166 -30.62 -0.37 15.57
CA ALA A 166 -31.76 0.50 15.29
C ALA A 166 -32.68 0.43 16.50
N GLN A 167 -32.63 1.42 17.35
CA GLN A 167 -33.75 1.75 18.22
C GLN A 167 -34.72 2.54 17.38
N GLU A 168 -35.80 1.87 17.01
CA GLU A 168 -36.98 2.48 16.44
C GLU A 168 -37.58 3.40 17.50
N ASP A 169 -37.26 4.69 17.44
CA ASP A 169 -38.04 5.72 18.11
C ASP A 169 -38.84 6.47 17.04
N GLU A 170 -40.09 6.02 16.91
CA GLU A 170 -41.17 6.71 16.25
C GLU A 170 -41.41 8.05 16.95
N LYS A 171 -41.00 9.16 16.34
CA LYS A 171 -41.51 10.49 16.68
C LYS A 171 -41.70 11.34 15.41
N THR A 172 -42.98 11.49 15.09
CA THR A 172 -43.56 12.51 14.22
C THR A 172 -43.19 13.93 14.66
N GLY A 173 -42.88 14.83 13.69
CA GLY A 173 -42.86 16.26 13.94
C GLY A 173 -42.09 17.10 12.93
N SER A 174 -42.82 17.65 11.97
CA SER A 174 -42.68 18.96 11.30
C SER A 174 -41.32 19.49 10.85
N ALA A 175 -41.34 19.91 9.59
CA ALA A 175 -40.34 20.65 8.84
C ALA A 175 -39.89 21.97 9.51
N GLU A 176 -38.60 22.31 9.32
CA GLU A 176 -38.20 23.70 9.00
C GLU A 176 -36.84 23.73 8.31
N ASN A 177 -36.75 24.63 7.32
CA ASN A 177 -35.59 24.87 6.46
C ASN A 177 -34.49 25.64 7.22
N GLY A 178 -33.26 25.27 6.99
CA GLY A 178 -32.10 26.06 7.39
C GLY A 178 -30.86 25.55 6.70
N TRP A 179 -30.39 26.25 5.68
CA TRP A 179 -29.06 26.12 5.10
C TRP A 179 -28.11 26.94 5.97
N ASP A 180 -27.17 26.32 6.62
CA ASP A 180 -26.01 26.99 7.16
C ASP A 180 -24.74 26.16 6.86
N ASP A 181 -23.89 26.80 6.09
CA ASP A 181 -22.52 26.39 5.82
C ASP A 181 -21.69 26.51 7.12
N ALA A 182 -21.10 25.43 7.58
CA ALA A 182 -20.05 25.51 8.58
C ALA A 182 -19.05 24.34 8.42
N ASP A 183 -17.85 24.76 8.18
CA ASP A 183 -16.60 24.01 8.14
C ASP A 183 -16.43 23.01 9.28
N GLY A 184 -15.86 21.84 8.96
CA GLY A 184 -15.12 21.03 9.93
C GLY A 184 -15.84 19.79 10.46
N ALA A 185 -16.02 18.77 9.63
CA ALA A 185 -16.28 17.42 10.13
C ALA A 185 -15.10 16.49 9.83
N PRO A 186 -14.61 15.69 10.81
CA PRO A 186 -13.56 14.70 10.57
C PRO A 186 -14.11 13.59 9.66
N TYR A 187 -13.37 13.25 8.62
CA TYR A 187 -13.64 12.11 7.76
C TYR A 187 -13.62 10.80 8.57
N THR A 188 -14.75 10.39 9.07
CA THR A 188 -14.99 9.10 9.71
C THR A 188 -16.11 8.40 8.96
N SER A 189 -15.72 7.54 8.07
CA SER A 189 -16.39 6.34 7.53
C SER A 189 -16.24 6.23 6.02
N VAL A 190 -15.24 5.49 5.59
CA VAL A 190 -15.20 4.96 4.22
C VAL A 190 -15.95 3.64 4.25
N ASN A 191 -17.18 3.65 3.74
CA ASN A 191 -17.95 2.43 3.53
C ASN A 191 -17.40 1.70 2.31
N VAL A 192 -16.48 0.75 2.51
CA VAL A 192 -15.99 -0.13 1.45
C VAL A 192 -16.97 -1.32 1.36
N SER A 193 -18.03 -1.15 0.60
CA SER A 193 -18.94 -2.23 0.27
C SER A 193 -18.42 -2.96 -0.97
N PHE A 194 -17.81 -4.13 -0.79
CA PHE A 194 -17.53 -5.02 -1.90
C PHE A 194 -18.83 -5.68 -2.36
N ARG A 195 -19.38 -5.28 -3.49
CA ARG A 195 -20.38 -6.06 -4.20
C ARG A 195 -19.67 -6.94 -5.22
N CYS A 196 -19.57 -8.24 -4.91
CA CYS A 196 -19.31 -9.23 -5.93
C CYS A 196 -20.62 -9.44 -6.73
N SER A 197 -20.57 -9.14 -8.01
CA SER A 197 -21.57 -9.58 -9.01
C SER A 197 -20.99 -10.76 -9.79
#